data_7ea4a88ce618d478d06d638be33808b9
#
_entry.id   7ea4a88ce618d478d06d638be33808b9
#
_cell.length_a   1.000
_cell.length_b   1.000
_cell.length_c   1.000
_cell.angle_alpha   90.00
_cell.angle_beta   90.00
_cell.angle_gamma   90.00
#
_symmetry.space_group_name_H-M   'P 1'
#
loop_
_entity.id
_entity.type
_entity.pdbx_description
1 polymer ?
#
loop_
_entity_poly.entity_id
_entity_poly.type
_entity_poly.pdbx_seq_one_letter_code
_entity_poly.pdbx_strand_id
1 'polypeptide(L)'
;EGCSPFNEPLVRADVNGQWVPVLAAEMPSRANGGLSADGRTVVWKLKRDVQWHDGKPFTADDVVFNWQYAVDPAAAAYTSGLYEGVKTVEKVDSHTVRVVYERPTPDWTLCASVKQVPKHVFAAYMGSKSRDAPANLKPVGTGPYRIVDFRPGDLIIGELNPQYHQPNRPHFDRLEIKGGGDATSAARAVIQAGEYDFAWSLQVEDEVLKRMESGGKGRVLIVPGGSTEYIQLNAADPWTEVEGERAHPKSRHPVLSDPAVRQAMMLLLDRAGIQEFVYGRSGVASPNILNNPPQYNSKGVPSEFNVQAEV
;
A
#
# COMPACT_ATOMS: atom_id res chain seq x y z
N GLU A 1 -2.35 -2.15 7.51
CA GLU A 1 -1.93 -0.74 7.65
C GLU A 1 -1.60 -0.36 9.09
N GLY A 2 -2.28 -0.88 10.11
CA GLY A 2 -1.94 -0.67 11.53
C GLY A 2 -0.50 -1.01 11.94
N CYS A 3 0.26 -1.69 11.09
CA CYS A 3 1.67 -2.01 11.36
C CYS A 3 2.64 -0.84 11.08
N SER A 4 2.21 0.23 10.41
CA SER A 4 3.12 1.31 9.98
C SER A 4 3.88 2.00 11.11
N PRO A 5 3.33 2.20 12.31
CA PRO A 5 4.05 2.77 13.43
C PRO A 5 5.08 1.81 14.06
N PHE A 6 5.02 0.52 13.73
CA PHE A 6 5.82 -0.51 14.38
C PHE A 6 6.89 -1.12 13.46
N ASN A 7 6.56 -1.34 12.18
CA ASN A 7 7.46 -1.96 11.19
C ASN A 7 7.74 -0.99 10.05
N GLU A 8 9.00 -0.92 9.65
CA GLU A 8 9.45 -0.02 8.61
C GLU A 8 9.99 -0.77 7.40
N PRO A 9 9.84 -0.18 6.18
CA PRO A 9 10.47 -0.65 4.95
C PRO A 9 11.85 -0.03 4.75
N LEU A 10 12.58 -0.46 3.70
CA LEU A 10 13.81 0.25 3.30
C LEU A 10 13.50 1.65 2.77
N VAL A 11 12.42 1.78 2.00
CA VAL A 11 11.94 3.06 1.43
C VAL A 11 10.43 3.15 1.51
N ARG A 12 9.92 4.37 1.53
CA ARG A 12 8.47 4.66 1.42
C ARG A 12 8.22 5.84 0.50
N ALA A 13 7.01 5.94 -0.04
CA ALA A 13 6.57 7.16 -0.68
C ALA A 13 6.24 8.23 0.37
N ASP A 14 6.63 9.47 0.12
CA ASP A 14 6.21 10.64 0.90
C ASP A 14 4.83 11.15 0.45
N VAL A 15 4.37 12.24 1.03
CA VAL A 15 3.07 12.87 0.71
C VAL A 15 2.96 13.38 -0.73
N ASN A 16 4.08 13.53 -1.42
CA ASN A 16 4.16 13.96 -2.82
C ASN A 16 4.35 12.77 -3.77
N GLY A 17 4.32 11.54 -3.27
CA GLY A 17 4.58 10.32 -4.03
C GLY A 17 6.07 10.10 -4.36
N GLN A 18 6.99 10.83 -3.72
CA GLN A 18 8.42 10.65 -3.93
C GLN A 18 8.96 9.57 -3.00
N TRP A 19 9.80 8.70 -3.54
CA TRP A 19 10.47 7.67 -2.74
C TRP A 19 11.53 8.28 -1.83
N VAL A 20 11.41 8.02 -0.53
CA VAL A 20 12.36 8.49 0.48
C VAL A 20 12.92 7.32 1.29
N PRO A 21 14.21 7.37 1.70
CA PRO A 21 14.83 6.32 2.47
C PRO A 21 14.28 6.30 3.92
N VAL A 22 14.08 5.10 4.46
CA VAL A 22 13.66 4.85 5.85
C VAL A 22 14.72 4.03 6.58
N LEU A 23 14.81 2.71 6.30
CA LEU A 23 15.89 1.85 6.79
C LEU A 23 17.10 1.86 5.85
N ALA A 24 16.90 2.24 4.58
CA ALA A 24 18.02 2.56 3.69
C ALA A 24 18.70 3.87 4.14
N ALA A 25 20.02 3.95 3.98
CA ALA A 25 20.79 5.14 4.29
C ALA A 25 20.64 6.24 3.23
N GLU A 26 20.46 5.83 1.98
CA GLU A 26 20.28 6.71 0.82
C GLU A 26 19.47 6.02 -0.28
N MET A 27 18.95 6.80 -1.23
CA MET A 27 18.32 6.24 -2.42
C MET A 27 19.39 5.80 -3.42
N PRO A 28 19.32 4.55 -3.92
CA PRO A 28 20.19 4.10 -5.01
C PRO A 28 20.01 4.95 -6.27
N SER A 29 21.13 5.26 -6.91
CA SER A 29 21.17 5.99 -8.17
C SER A 29 22.36 5.54 -9.00
N ARG A 30 22.37 5.91 -10.29
CA ARG A 30 23.56 5.71 -11.13
C ARG A 30 24.75 6.55 -10.64
N ALA A 31 24.48 7.74 -10.10
CA ALA A 31 25.50 8.66 -9.63
C ALA A 31 26.27 8.15 -8.42
N ASN A 32 25.58 7.45 -7.48
CA ASN A 32 26.22 6.87 -6.30
C ASN A 32 26.59 5.39 -6.47
N GLY A 33 26.46 4.84 -7.69
CA GLY A 33 26.77 3.44 -8.00
C GLY A 33 25.74 2.44 -7.46
N GLY A 34 24.64 2.91 -6.87
CA GLY A 34 23.58 2.07 -6.33
C GLY A 34 22.67 1.45 -7.38
N LEU A 35 22.66 1.98 -8.60
CA LEU A 35 21.89 1.43 -9.73
C LEU A 35 22.82 1.14 -10.89
N SER A 36 22.85 -0.11 -11.36
CA SER A 36 23.68 -0.52 -12.51
C SER A 36 23.24 0.16 -13.81
N ALA A 37 24.19 0.27 -14.76
CA ALA A 37 23.94 0.90 -16.05
C ALA A 37 22.84 0.20 -16.86
N ASP A 38 22.76 -1.13 -16.75
CA ASP A 38 21.75 -1.98 -17.42
C ASP A 38 20.39 -2.01 -16.69
N GLY A 39 20.28 -1.37 -15.52
CA GLY A 39 19.05 -1.31 -14.72
C GLY A 39 18.61 -2.64 -14.09
N ARG A 40 19.53 -3.61 -14.03
CA ARG A 40 19.22 -4.94 -13.47
C ARG A 40 19.72 -5.17 -12.05
N THR A 41 20.59 -4.31 -11.56
CA THR A 41 21.17 -4.47 -10.22
C THR A 41 20.97 -3.20 -9.41
N VAL A 42 20.45 -3.37 -8.20
CA VAL A 42 20.28 -2.30 -7.23
C VAL A 42 21.04 -2.66 -5.96
N VAL A 43 21.88 -1.75 -5.50
CA VAL A 43 22.65 -1.90 -4.26
C VAL A 43 22.08 -0.97 -3.21
N TRP A 44 21.56 -1.54 -2.14
CA TRP A 44 21.01 -0.83 -1.00
C TRP A 44 22.02 -0.75 0.12
N LYS A 45 22.35 0.46 0.55
CA LYS A 45 23.08 0.71 1.80
C LYS A 45 22.07 0.90 2.93
N LEU A 46 22.24 0.16 4.01
CA LEU A 46 21.38 0.21 5.17
C LEU A 46 21.94 1.17 6.23
N LYS A 47 21.05 1.80 7.00
CA LYS A 47 21.45 2.55 8.20
C LYS A 47 22.14 1.63 9.20
N ARG A 48 23.15 2.12 9.91
CA ARG A 48 23.98 1.31 10.82
C ARG A 48 23.42 1.22 12.23
N ASP A 49 22.73 2.27 12.67
CA ASP A 49 22.30 2.42 14.07
C ASP A 49 20.83 2.05 14.27
N VAL A 50 20.32 1.12 13.46
CA VAL A 50 18.95 0.63 13.58
C VAL A 50 18.92 -0.63 14.40
N GLN A 51 18.04 -0.63 15.40
CA GLN A 51 17.77 -1.79 16.24
C GLN A 51 16.30 -2.21 16.13
N TRP A 52 16.08 -3.50 16.22
CA TRP A 52 14.76 -4.06 16.47
C TRP A 52 14.29 -3.69 17.87
N HIS A 53 12.98 -3.71 18.12
CA HIS A 53 12.38 -3.38 19.42
C HIS A 53 12.91 -4.24 20.60
N ASP A 54 13.52 -5.38 20.31
CA ASP A 54 14.16 -6.27 21.27
C ASP A 54 15.67 -5.99 21.46
N GLY A 55 16.18 -4.93 20.86
CA GLY A 55 17.56 -4.47 20.97
C GLY A 55 18.56 -5.15 20.03
N LYS A 56 18.14 -6.09 19.20
CA LYS A 56 19.03 -6.70 18.21
C LYS A 56 19.24 -5.77 17.01
N PRO A 57 20.43 -5.77 16.38
CA PRO A 57 20.69 -4.91 15.24
C PRO A 57 19.91 -5.36 14.01
N PHE A 58 19.41 -4.40 13.24
CA PHE A 58 18.89 -4.61 11.89
C PHE A 58 20.05 -4.69 10.89
N THR A 59 20.09 -5.72 10.08
CA THR A 59 21.20 -5.99 9.16
C THR A 59 20.72 -6.49 7.78
N ALA A 60 21.68 -6.63 6.87
CA ALA A 60 21.47 -7.22 5.56
C ALA A 60 20.91 -8.67 5.62
N ASP A 61 21.20 -9.41 6.69
CA ASP A 61 20.63 -10.75 6.89
C ASP A 61 19.10 -10.72 7.02
N ASP A 62 18.54 -9.66 7.63
CA ASP A 62 17.10 -9.50 7.75
C ASP A 62 16.48 -9.21 6.38
N VAL A 63 17.11 -8.37 5.55
CA VAL A 63 16.59 -8.04 4.21
C VAL A 63 16.60 -9.26 3.29
N VAL A 64 17.68 -10.04 3.30
CA VAL A 64 17.76 -11.32 2.54
C VAL A 64 16.69 -12.28 3.03
N PHE A 65 16.52 -12.39 4.34
CA PHE A 65 15.50 -13.24 4.96
C PHE A 65 14.08 -12.83 4.53
N ASN A 66 13.77 -11.53 4.54
CA ASN A 66 12.45 -11.03 4.16
C ASN A 66 12.07 -11.41 2.72
N TRP A 67 13.02 -11.33 1.79
CA TRP A 67 12.83 -11.84 0.44
C TRP A 67 12.56 -13.34 0.42
N GLN A 68 13.42 -14.14 1.04
CA GLN A 68 13.27 -15.61 1.11
C GLN A 68 11.93 -16.03 1.72
N TYR A 69 11.51 -15.33 2.78
CA TYR A 69 10.23 -15.57 3.45
C TYR A 69 9.04 -15.22 2.55
N ALA A 70 9.11 -14.10 1.84
CA ALA A 70 8.01 -13.62 1.01
C ALA A 70 7.81 -14.44 -0.28
N VAL A 71 8.91 -14.93 -0.90
CA VAL A 71 8.83 -15.70 -2.15
C VAL A 71 8.60 -17.21 -1.93
N ASP A 72 8.63 -17.67 -0.69
CA ASP A 72 8.30 -19.06 -0.37
C ASP A 72 6.78 -19.29 -0.59
N PRO A 73 6.39 -20.13 -1.57
CA PRO A 73 4.97 -20.37 -1.86
C PRO A 73 4.21 -20.93 -0.65
N ALA A 74 4.89 -21.70 0.23
CA ALA A 74 4.26 -22.28 1.40
C ALA A 74 3.97 -21.25 2.50
N ALA A 75 4.65 -20.10 2.50
CA ALA A 75 4.36 -18.98 3.40
C ALA A 75 3.11 -18.22 2.98
N ALA A 76 2.72 -18.30 1.69
CA ALA A 76 1.58 -17.59 1.10
C ALA A 76 1.54 -16.10 1.47
N ALA A 77 2.73 -15.44 1.44
CA ALA A 77 2.86 -14.04 1.80
C ALA A 77 2.19 -13.15 0.74
N TYR A 78 1.26 -12.28 1.15
CA TYR A 78 0.58 -11.36 0.24
C TYR A 78 1.55 -10.37 -0.44
N THR A 79 2.74 -10.18 0.14
CA THR A 79 3.81 -9.31 -0.40
C THR A 79 4.66 -9.98 -1.47
N SER A 80 4.45 -11.26 -1.76
CA SER A 80 5.22 -12.01 -2.76
C SER A 80 5.25 -11.32 -4.14
N GLY A 81 4.12 -10.76 -4.57
CA GLY A 81 4.02 -10.00 -5.83
C GLY A 81 4.92 -8.76 -5.90
N LEU A 82 5.31 -8.17 -4.77
CA LEU A 82 6.24 -7.04 -4.76
C LEU A 82 7.69 -7.44 -5.04
N TYR A 83 7.98 -8.73 -5.04
CA TYR A 83 9.27 -9.30 -5.42
C TYR A 83 9.26 -9.92 -6.83
N GLU A 84 8.20 -9.70 -7.61
CA GLU A 84 8.13 -10.19 -8.99
C GLU A 84 9.31 -9.65 -9.81
N GLY A 85 9.95 -10.56 -10.58
CA GLY A 85 11.14 -10.25 -11.37
C GLY A 85 12.44 -10.11 -10.58
N VAL A 86 12.42 -10.24 -9.24
CA VAL A 86 13.63 -10.32 -8.42
C VAL A 86 14.24 -11.72 -8.56
N LYS A 87 15.44 -11.77 -9.12
CA LYS A 87 16.18 -13.01 -9.29
C LYS A 87 16.89 -13.43 -8.01
N THR A 88 17.62 -12.52 -7.38
CA THR A 88 18.34 -12.76 -6.12
C THR A 88 18.38 -11.53 -5.25
N VAL A 89 18.42 -11.75 -3.93
CA VAL A 89 18.77 -10.74 -2.93
C VAL A 89 19.97 -11.27 -2.15
N GLU A 90 21.09 -10.57 -2.23
CA GLU A 90 22.39 -11.04 -1.74
C GLU A 90 22.94 -10.08 -0.69
N LYS A 91 23.44 -10.64 0.40
CA LYS A 91 24.22 -9.89 1.37
C LYS A 91 25.61 -9.61 0.81
N VAL A 92 25.99 -8.35 0.66
CA VAL A 92 27.34 -7.94 0.29
C VAL A 92 28.21 -7.81 1.55
N ASP A 93 27.68 -7.09 2.55
CA ASP A 93 28.23 -6.99 3.90
C ASP A 93 27.09 -6.82 4.91
N SER A 94 27.36 -6.52 6.17
CA SER A 94 26.36 -6.40 7.22
C SER A 94 25.33 -5.31 6.96
N HIS A 95 25.65 -4.30 6.15
CA HIS A 95 24.79 -3.13 5.88
C HIS A 95 24.66 -2.81 4.39
N THR A 96 24.99 -3.79 3.53
CA THR A 96 24.86 -3.62 2.08
C THR A 96 24.20 -4.86 1.49
N VAL A 97 23.12 -4.64 0.75
CA VAL A 97 22.36 -5.67 0.04
C VAL A 97 22.36 -5.38 -1.43
N ARG A 98 22.56 -6.41 -2.24
CA ARG A 98 22.44 -6.38 -3.70
C ARG A 98 21.17 -7.09 -4.11
N VAL A 99 20.31 -6.41 -4.83
CA VAL A 99 19.12 -6.98 -5.49
C VAL A 99 19.40 -7.09 -6.97
N VAL A 100 19.24 -8.29 -7.52
CA VAL A 100 19.42 -8.57 -8.96
C VAL A 100 18.07 -8.94 -9.56
N TYR A 101 17.72 -8.28 -10.66
CA TYR A 101 16.49 -8.50 -11.40
C TYR A 101 16.74 -9.36 -12.66
N GLU A 102 15.75 -10.14 -13.07
CA GLU A 102 15.80 -10.93 -14.30
C GLU A 102 15.91 -10.05 -15.55
N ARG A 103 15.31 -8.89 -15.52
CA ARG A 103 15.28 -7.87 -16.58
C ARG A 103 15.34 -6.46 -15.99
N PRO A 104 15.71 -5.44 -16.77
CA PRO A 104 15.61 -4.07 -16.33
C PRO A 104 14.17 -3.75 -15.90
N THR A 105 14.01 -3.14 -14.75
CA THR A 105 12.68 -2.78 -14.24
C THR A 105 12.67 -1.34 -13.73
N PRO A 106 11.65 -0.53 -14.07
CA PRO A 106 11.47 0.79 -13.50
C PRO A 106 11.01 0.73 -12.04
N ASP A 107 10.35 -0.37 -11.63
CA ASP A 107 9.69 -0.53 -10.33
C ASP A 107 10.60 -1.16 -9.26
N TRP A 108 11.92 -0.97 -9.39
CA TRP A 108 12.92 -1.54 -8.50
C TRP A 108 12.80 -1.11 -7.02
N THR A 109 12.00 -0.09 -6.72
CA THR A 109 11.69 0.35 -5.35
C THR A 109 10.63 -0.50 -4.66
N LEU A 110 9.79 -1.24 -5.41
CA LEU A 110 8.64 -1.96 -4.85
C LEU A 110 9.06 -3.01 -3.81
N CYS A 111 10.06 -3.84 -4.10
CA CYS A 111 10.53 -4.84 -3.14
C CYS A 111 11.13 -4.19 -1.88
N ALA A 112 11.70 -2.99 -2.00
CA ALA A 112 12.26 -2.23 -0.90
C ALA A 112 11.19 -1.51 -0.05
N SER A 113 9.95 -1.42 -0.53
CA SER A 113 8.80 -0.87 0.21
C SER A 113 8.14 -1.88 1.14
N VAL A 114 8.55 -3.15 1.09
CA VAL A 114 8.06 -4.18 2.00
C VAL A 114 8.57 -3.92 3.40
N LYS A 115 7.63 -3.86 4.37
CA LYS A 115 7.97 -3.73 5.78
C LYS A 115 8.75 -4.93 6.25
N GLN A 116 9.86 -4.68 6.92
CA GLN A 116 10.78 -5.72 7.35
C GLN A 116 10.29 -6.41 8.62
N VAL A 117 10.56 -7.72 8.71
CA VAL A 117 10.38 -8.53 9.91
C VAL A 117 11.72 -9.14 10.33
N PRO A 118 11.97 -9.32 11.65
CA PRO A 118 13.26 -9.79 12.13
C PRO A 118 13.50 -11.26 11.84
N LYS A 119 14.60 -11.57 11.17
CA LYS A 119 15.03 -12.93 10.87
C LYS A 119 15.07 -13.83 12.11
N HIS A 120 15.63 -13.32 13.21
CA HIS A 120 15.83 -14.10 14.43
C HIS A 120 14.52 -14.51 15.13
N VAL A 121 13.41 -13.83 14.80
CA VAL A 121 12.07 -14.16 15.31
C VAL A 121 11.34 -15.11 14.36
N PHE A 122 11.42 -14.84 13.04
CA PHE A 122 10.60 -15.54 12.05
C PHE A 122 11.30 -16.74 11.39
N ALA A 123 12.62 -16.91 11.54
CA ALA A 123 13.34 -18.00 10.84
C ALA A 123 12.85 -19.40 11.23
N ALA A 124 12.36 -19.61 12.46
CA ALA A 124 11.78 -20.88 12.89
C ALA A 124 10.36 -21.14 12.30
N TYR A 125 9.77 -20.12 11.65
CA TYR A 125 8.40 -20.13 11.14
C TYR A 125 8.35 -19.92 9.63
N MET A 126 9.32 -20.47 8.90
CA MET A 126 9.32 -20.47 7.43
C MET A 126 8.21 -21.35 6.84
N GLY A 127 7.81 -21.03 5.63
CA GLY A 127 6.85 -21.82 4.87
C GLY A 127 5.46 -21.87 5.51
N SER A 128 4.85 -23.05 5.57
CA SER A 128 3.51 -23.27 6.12
C SER A 128 3.36 -22.91 7.61
N LYS A 129 4.47 -22.81 8.34
CA LYS A 129 4.49 -22.39 9.74
C LYS A 129 4.39 -20.87 9.92
N SER A 130 4.40 -20.09 8.85
CA SER A 130 4.36 -18.62 8.89
C SER A 130 3.18 -18.06 9.71
N ARG A 131 2.05 -18.75 9.68
CA ARG A 131 0.84 -18.36 10.43
C ARG A 131 0.93 -18.61 11.93
N ASP A 132 1.82 -19.51 12.36
CA ASP A 132 1.97 -19.92 13.76
C ASP A 132 2.97 -19.05 14.52
N ALA A 133 3.62 -18.11 13.85
CA ALA A 133 4.60 -17.23 14.49
C ALA A 133 3.93 -16.35 15.57
N PRO A 134 4.33 -16.46 16.86
CA PRO A 134 3.76 -15.64 17.94
C PRO A 134 3.92 -14.14 17.69
N ALA A 135 4.93 -13.76 16.93
CA ALA A 135 5.18 -12.38 16.54
C ALA A 135 4.13 -11.81 15.55
N ASN A 136 3.25 -12.62 14.99
CA ASN A 136 2.08 -12.14 14.27
C ASN A 136 1.09 -11.38 15.18
N LEU A 137 1.05 -11.74 16.46
CA LEU A 137 0.21 -11.10 17.48
C LEU A 137 1.01 -10.15 18.39
N LYS A 138 2.32 -10.27 18.42
CA LYS A 138 3.21 -9.37 19.16
C LYS A 138 4.40 -8.97 18.30
N PRO A 139 4.18 -8.12 17.29
CA PRO A 139 5.21 -7.72 16.35
C PRO A 139 6.43 -7.10 17.01
N VAL A 140 7.59 -7.52 16.52
CA VAL A 140 8.89 -6.89 16.80
C VAL A 140 9.30 -6.14 15.55
N GLY A 141 9.36 -4.83 15.61
CA GLY A 141 9.69 -3.95 14.48
C GLY A 141 10.88 -3.06 14.78
N THR A 142 11.12 -2.10 13.89
CA THR A 142 12.16 -1.06 14.01
C THR A 142 11.55 0.32 14.24
N GLY A 143 10.22 0.43 14.20
CA GLY A 143 9.48 1.67 14.14
C GLY A 143 9.51 2.50 15.44
N PRO A 144 8.89 3.71 15.37
CA PRO A 144 8.89 4.65 16.50
C PRO A 144 8.12 4.18 17.73
N TYR A 145 7.26 3.19 17.60
CA TYR A 145 6.50 2.62 18.72
C TYR A 145 6.73 1.12 18.87
N ARG A 146 6.75 0.63 20.10
CA ARG A 146 6.75 -0.78 20.46
C ARG A 146 5.35 -1.19 20.89
N ILE A 147 4.87 -2.33 20.45
CA ILE A 147 3.57 -2.86 20.87
C ILE A 147 3.70 -3.40 22.29
N VAL A 148 2.84 -2.92 23.19
CA VAL A 148 2.73 -3.38 24.58
C VAL A 148 1.45 -4.16 24.84
N ASP A 149 0.36 -3.86 24.10
CA ASP A 149 -0.88 -4.65 24.13
C ASP A 149 -1.46 -4.74 22.71
N PHE A 150 -1.93 -5.93 22.36
CA PHE A 150 -2.59 -6.18 21.08
C PHE A 150 -3.77 -7.12 21.28
N ARG A 151 -4.95 -6.59 21.05
CA ARG A 151 -6.22 -7.31 21.06
C ARG A 151 -6.80 -7.31 19.64
N PRO A 152 -6.69 -8.42 18.90
CA PRO A 152 -7.18 -8.51 17.52
C PRO A 152 -8.63 -8.03 17.38
N GLY A 153 -8.87 -7.12 16.44
CA GLY A 153 -10.19 -6.54 16.20
C GLY A 153 -10.65 -5.47 17.19
N ASP A 154 -9.90 -5.20 18.26
CA ASP A 154 -10.26 -4.25 19.30
C ASP A 154 -9.24 -3.12 19.46
N LEU A 155 -8.03 -3.41 19.94
CA LEU A 155 -7.11 -2.37 20.38
C LEU A 155 -5.65 -2.78 20.15
N ILE A 156 -4.85 -1.82 19.71
CA ILE A 156 -3.39 -1.90 19.73
C ILE A 156 -2.87 -0.74 20.56
N ILE A 157 -2.00 -1.03 21.55
CA ILE A 157 -1.31 -0.03 22.34
C ILE A 157 0.17 -0.09 22.00
N GLY A 158 0.72 1.06 21.63
CA GLY A 158 2.13 1.27 21.39
C GLY A 158 2.70 2.30 22.36
N GLU A 159 3.89 2.03 22.87
CA GLU A 159 4.70 2.98 23.64
C GLU A 159 5.91 3.41 22.82
N LEU A 160 6.38 4.63 23.07
CA LEU A 160 7.57 5.19 22.45
C LEU A 160 8.73 4.20 22.47
N ASN A 161 9.40 4.06 21.32
CA ASN A 161 10.65 3.33 21.21
C ASN A 161 11.83 4.26 21.55
N PRO A 162 12.47 4.13 22.72
CA PRO A 162 13.55 5.02 23.13
C PRO A 162 14.81 4.87 22.27
N GLN A 163 14.91 3.78 21.51
CA GLN A 163 16.05 3.48 20.63
C GLN A 163 15.70 3.73 19.15
N TYR A 164 14.65 4.55 18.88
CA TYR A 164 14.27 4.84 17.53
C TYR A 164 15.36 5.61 16.77
N HIS A 165 15.69 5.15 15.58
CA HIS A 165 16.85 5.63 14.80
C HIS A 165 16.70 7.04 14.22
N GLN A 166 15.51 7.66 14.30
CA GLN A 166 15.31 9.04 13.86
C GLN A 166 15.27 9.97 15.08
N PRO A 167 16.16 10.97 15.16
CA PRO A 167 16.22 11.88 16.29
C PRO A 167 14.94 12.73 16.38
N ASN A 168 14.53 13.06 17.60
CA ASN A 168 13.31 13.85 17.89
C ASN A 168 12.02 13.26 17.34
N ARG A 169 11.94 11.94 17.24
CA ARG A 169 10.76 11.18 16.82
C ARG A 169 10.55 9.97 17.75
N PRO A 170 9.31 9.52 17.94
CA PRO A 170 8.07 10.18 17.59
C PRO A 170 7.75 11.38 18.51
N HIS A 171 6.68 12.15 18.20
CA HIS A 171 6.28 13.30 19.01
C HIS A 171 5.40 12.92 20.21
N PHE A 172 4.70 11.80 20.12
CA PHE A 172 3.80 11.31 21.15
C PHE A 172 4.42 10.12 21.87
N ASP A 173 4.21 10.03 23.18
CA ASP A 173 4.78 8.95 24.01
C ASP A 173 4.01 7.64 23.87
N ARG A 174 2.73 7.75 23.51
CA ARG A 174 1.81 6.62 23.44
C ARG A 174 0.94 6.70 22.18
N LEU A 175 0.68 5.55 21.61
CA LEU A 175 -0.21 5.36 20.47
C LEU A 175 -1.29 4.33 20.85
N GLU A 176 -2.56 4.71 20.63
CA GLU A 176 -3.68 3.78 20.74
C GLU A 176 -4.41 3.70 19.40
N ILE A 177 -4.53 2.49 18.87
CA ILE A 177 -5.26 2.24 17.63
C ILE A 177 -6.48 1.39 17.99
N LYS A 178 -7.64 2.03 18.01
CA LYS A 178 -8.91 1.34 18.24
C LYS A 178 -9.38 0.71 16.94
N GLY A 179 -9.62 -0.59 16.98
CA GLY A 179 -10.26 -1.35 15.91
C GLY A 179 -11.74 -1.61 16.19
N GLY A 180 -12.41 -2.23 15.23
CA GLY A 180 -13.84 -2.51 15.34
C GLY A 180 -14.73 -1.26 15.13
N GLY A 181 -16.04 -1.47 15.18
CA GLY A 181 -17.00 -0.41 14.93
C GLY A 181 -17.20 -0.09 13.43
N ASP A 182 -18.07 0.86 13.17
CA ASP A 182 -18.35 1.36 11.82
C ASP A 182 -17.70 2.72 11.56
N ALA A 183 -17.61 3.11 10.30
CA ALA A 183 -16.98 4.36 9.88
C ALA A 183 -17.67 5.59 10.45
N THR A 184 -19.00 5.57 10.60
CA THR A 184 -19.76 6.71 11.15
C THR A 184 -19.46 6.90 12.64
N SER A 185 -19.37 5.82 13.41
CA SER A 185 -18.98 5.87 14.82
C SER A 185 -17.54 6.37 14.99
N ALA A 186 -16.61 5.92 14.15
CA ALA A 186 -15.23 6.43 14.17
C ALA A 186 -15.16 7.92 13.81
N ALA A 187 -15.90 8.37 12.79
CA ALA A 187 -16.00 9.78 12.45
C ALA A 187 -16.54 10.63 13.61
N ARG A 188 -17.59 10.14 14.29
CA ARG A 188 -18.18 10.83 15.44
C ARG A 188 -17.21 10.95 16.60
N ALA A 189 -16.48 9.89 16.91
CA ALA A 189 -15.50 9.87 18.00
C ALA A 189 -14.38 10.90 17.82
N VAL A 190 -13.95 11.13 16.56
CA VAL A 190 -12.94 12.13 16.23
C VAL A 190 -13.56 13.52 16.05
N ILE A 191 -14.53 13.66 15.14
CA ILE A 191 -14.98 14.98 14.69
C ILE A 191 -15.89 15.65 15.71
N GLN A 192 -16.81 14.92 16.35
CA GLN A 192 -17.78 15.49 17.29
C GLN A 192 -17.33 15.39 18.74
N ALA A 193 -16.95 14.20 19.20
CA ALA A 193 -16.62 13.97 20.59
C ALA A 193 -15.20 14.43 20.95
N GLY A 194 -14.23 14.30 20.03
CA GLY A 194 -12.82 14.55 20.29
C GLY A 194 -12.22 13.53 21.24
N GLU A 195 -12.72 12.29 21.20
CA GLU A 195 -12.21 11.16 22.00
C GLU A 195 -10.93 10.58 21.39
N TYR A 196 -10.78 10.73 20.07
CA TYR A 196 -9.60 10.30 19.29
C TYR A 196 -9.11 11.44 18.41
N ASP A 197 -7.81 11.40 18.10
CA ASP A 197 -7.14 12.45 17.32
C ASP A 197 -7.25 12.21 15.82
N PHE A 198 -7.45 10.96 15.37
CA PHE A 198 -7.43 10.60 13.96
C PHE A 198 -8.32 9.39 13.66
N ALA A 199 -9.08 9.45 12.58
CA ALA A 199 -9.76 8.30 12.00
C ALA A 199 -9.40 8.21 10.52
N TRP A 200 -9.12 6.98 10.04
CA TRP A 200 -8.61 6.75 8.72
C TRP A 200 -9.59 6.00 7.83
N SER A 201 -9.59 6.36 6.52
CA SER A 201 -10.41 5.71 5.49
C SER A 201 -11.91 5.69 5.84
N LEU A 202 -12.45 6.84 6.19
CA LEU A 202 -13.87 6.99 6.54
C LEU A 202 -14.73 6.89 5.28
N GLN A 203 -15.44 5.79 5.12
CA GLN A 203 -16.48 5.62 4.11
C GLN A 203 -17.83 6.04 4.71
N VAL A 204 -18.04 7.34 4.76
CA VAL A 204 -19.24 8.00 5.31
C VAL A 204 -19.74 9.00 4.28
N GLU A 205 -21.04 9.11 4.13
CA GLU A 205 -21.67 10.09 3.23
C GLU A 205 -21.19 11.52 3.55
N ASP A 206 -20.84 12.29 2.51
CA ASP A 206 -20.26 13.62 2.65
C ASP A 206 -21.17 14.59 3.42
N GLU A 207 -22.47 14.51 3.23
CA GLU A 207 -23.44 15.33 3.97
C GLU A 207 -23.47 15.03 5.49
N VAL A 208 -23.21 13.77 5.86
CA VAL A 208 -23.06 13.36 7.26
C VAL A 208 -21.78 13.94 7.84
N LEU A 209 -20.67 13.83 7.10
CA LEU A 209 -19.38 14.40 7.50
C LEU A 209 -19.43 15.92 7.65
N LYS A 210 -20.04 16.65 6.71
CA LYS A 210 -20.24 18.10 6.79
C LYS A 210 -21.01 18.53 8.04
N ARG A 211 -22.09 17.80 8.39
CA ARG A 211 -22.85 18.06 9.60
C ARG A 211 -22.03 17.83 10.87
N MET A 212 -21.19 16.79 10.89
CA MET A 212 -20.30 16.54 12.01
C MET A 212 -19.24 17.65 12.16
N GLU A 213 -18.69 18.13 11.05
CA GLU A 213 -17.70 19.23 11.04
C GLU A 213 -18.26 20.54 11.53
N SER A 214 -19.50 20.89 11.15
CA SER A 214 -20.10 22.20 11.47
C SER A 214 -20.29 22.49 12.96
N GLY A 215 -20.40 21.45 13.77
CA GLY A 215 -20.55 21.58 15.23
C GLY A 215 -19.43 20.88 16.01
N GLY A 216 -18.41 20.42 15.33
CA GLY A 216 -17.44 19.48 15.88
C GLY A 216 -16.12 20.08 16.31
N LYS A 217 -15.26 19.20 16.80
CA LYS A 217 -13.90 19.51 17.28
C LYS A 217 -12.83 19.18 16.25
N GLY A 218 -13.17 18.41 15.19
CA GLY A 218 -12.29 17.95 14.17
C GLY A 218 -12.68 18.44 12.78
N ARG A 219 -11.88 18.08 11.79
CA ARG A 219 -12.10 18.37 10.37
C ARG A 219 -11.87 17.14 9.52
N VAL A 220 -12.50 17.09 8.35
CA VAL A 220 -12.24 16.06 7.34
C VAL A 220 -11.07 16.49 6.47
N LEU A 221 -10.05 15.65 6.38
CA LEU A 221 -8.93 15.80 5.45
C LEU A 221 -9.16 14.85 4.27
N ILE A 222 -9.29 15.42 3.07
CA ILE A 222 -9.42 14.65 1.84
C ILE A 222 -8.06 14.59 1.17
N VAL A 223 -7.56 13.38 1.00
CA VAL A 223 -6.29 13.12 0.32
C VAL A 223 -6.59 12.30 -0.93
N PRO A 224 -6.24 12.79 -2.13
CA PRO A 224 -6.41 12.03 -3.37
C PRO A 224 -5.68 10.70 -3.30
N GLY A 225 -6.40 9.62 -3.47
CA GLY A 225 -5.86 8.27 -3.53
C GLY A 225 -5.60 7.79 -4.95
N GLY A 226 -4.88 6.67 -5.09
CA GLY A 226 -4.69 5.99 -6.37
C GLY A 226 -5.81 4.98 -6.71
N SER A 227 -6.78 4.80 -5.82
CA SER A 227 -7.89 3.87 -6.04
C SER A 227 -8.88 4.44 -7.05
N THR A 228 -9.20 3.66 -8.06
CA THR A 228 -10.19 4.02 -9.08
C THR A 228 -11.31 2.99 -9.06
N GLU A 229 -12.54 3.48 -8.98
CA GLU A 229 -13.72 2.64 -9.16
C GLU A 229 -14.10 2.62 -10.64
N TYR A 230 -14.36 1.43 -11.16
CA TYR A 230 -14.62 1.25 -12.59
C TYR A 230 -15.53 0.03 -12.85
N ILE A 231 -16.20 0.04 -14.00
CA ILE A 231 -16.93 -1.10 -14.50
C ILE A 231 -16.06 -1.81 -15.53
N GLN A 232 -15.63 -3.03 -15.23
CA GLN A 232 -14.85 -3.85 -16.15
C GLN A 232 -15.77 -4.66 -17.05
N LEU A 233 -15.62 -4.49 -18.37
CA LEU A 233 -16.38 -5.23 -19.38
C LEU A 233 -15.56 -6.43 -19.87
N ASN A 234 -16.06 -7.65 -19.62
CA ASN A 234 -15.43 -8.85 -20.14
C ASN A 234 -15.83 -9.09 -21.60
N ALA A 235 -14.86 -8.97 -22.51
CA ALA A 235 -15.07 -9.21 -23.93
C ALA A 235 -14.98 -10.71 -24.33
N ALA A 236 -14.70 -11.62 -23.41
CA ALA A 236 -14.76 -13.05 -23.63
C ALA A 236 -16.18 -13.59 -23.36
N ASP A 237 -16.59 -14.62 -24.15
CA ASP A 237 -17.91 -15.23 -24.01
C ASP A 237 -17.97 -16.16 -22.78
N PRO A 238 -18.84 -15.87 -21.78
CA PRO A 238 -18.96 -16.69 -20.59
C PRO A 238 -19.75 -17.99 -20.81
N TRP A 239 -20.43 -18.13 -21.97
CA TRP A 239 -21.26 -19.29 -22.26
C TRP A 239 -20.57 -20.31 -23.16
N THR A 240 -19.60 -19.88 -23.98
CA THR A 240 -18.85 -20.76 -24.88
C THR A 240 -17.62 -21.30 -24.16
N GLU A 241 -17.52 -22.62 -24.13
CA GLU A 241 -16.34 -23.32 -23.60
C GLU A 241 -15.27 -23.44 -24.70
N VAL A 242 -14.04 -23.05 -24.38
CA VAL A 242 -12.86 -23.16 -25.25
C VAL A 242 -11.74 -23.78 -24.43
N GLU A 243 -11.16 -24.87 -24.92
CA GLU A 243 -10.07 -25.58 -24.20
C GLU A 243 -10.43 -26.03 -22.77
N GLY A 244 -11.74 -26.30 -22.52
CA GLY A 244 -12.24 -26.71 -21.22
C GLY A 244 -12.54 -25.54 -20.26
N GLU A 245 -12.40 -24.29 -20.69
CA GLU A 245 -12.63 -23.09 -19.87
C GLU A 245 -13.70 -22.18 -20.46
N ARG A 246 -14.54 -21.63 -19.61
CA ARG A 246 -15.51 -20.57 -19.95
C ARG A 246 -14.83 -19.20 -19.82
N ALA A 247 -15.36 -18.22 -20.52
CA ALA A 247 -14.78 -16.87 -20.59
C ALA A 247 -13.30 -16.89 -21.05
N HIS A 248 -12.91 -17.87 -21.84
CA HIS A 248 -11.56 -18.01 -22.36
C HIS A 248 -11.20 -16.84 -23.29
N PRO A 249 -9.96 -16.28 -23.25
CA PRO A 249 -9.56 -15.13 -24.07
C PRO A 249 -9.70 -15.31 -25.59
N LYS A 250 -9.72 -16.55 -26.07
CA LYS A 250 -9.95 -16.87 -27.51
C LYS A 250 -11.43 -16.83 -27.91
N SER A 251 -12.37 -16.81 -26.94
CA SER A 251 -13.79 -16.61 -27.23
C SER A 251 -14.12 -15.13 -27.36
N ARG A 252 -15.23 -14.80 -28.00
CA ARG A 252 -15.70 -13.43 -28.15
C ARG A 252 -17.11 -13.30 -27.62
N HIS A 253 -17.29 -12.39 -26.67
CA HIS A 253 -18.62 -12.07 -26.15
C HIS A 253 -19.50 -11.52 -27.27
N PRO A 254 -20.73 -12.06 -27.51
CA PRO A 254 -21.55 -11.70 -28.66
C PRO A 254 -21.94 -10.23 -28.74
N VAL A 255 -21.97 -9.54 -27.58
CA VAL A 255 -22.34 -8.13 -27.46
C VAL A 255 -21.15 -7.27 -27.06
N LEU A 256 -20.47 -7.60 -25.97
CA LEU A 256 -19.40 -6.77 -25.41
C LEU A 256 -18.09 -6.79 -26.21
N SER A 257 -17.95 -7.67 -27.19
CA SER A 257 -16.82 -7.63 -28.13
C SER A 257 -16.94 -6.53 -29.18
N ASP A 258 -18.14 -5.97 -29.37
CA ASP A 258 -18.35 -4.83 -30.26
C ASP A 258 -17.87 -3.53 -29.60
N PRO A 259 -16.92 -2.78 -30.22
CA PRO A 259 -16.46 -1.51 -29.70
C PRO A 259 -17.55 -0.45 -29.56
N ALA A 260 -18.53 -0.43 -30.50
CA ALA A 260 -19.63 0.55 -30.47
C ALA A 260 -20.52 0.36 -29.22
N VAL A 261 -20.81 -0.89 -28.87
CA VAL A 261 -21.56 -1.20 -27.63
C VAL A 261 -20.80 -0.75 -26.37
N ARG A 262 -19.50 -1.03 -26.30
CA ARG A 262 -18.71 -0.57 -25.16
C ARG A 262 -18.65 0.96 -25.08
N GLN A 263 -18.54 1.62 -26.21
CA GLN A 263 -18.59 3.09 -26.28
C GLN A 263 -19.94 3.64 -25.82
N ALA A 264 -21.03 3.06 -26.25
CA ALA A 264 -22.36 3.44 -25.80
C ALA A 264 -22.52 3.28 -24.29
N MET A 265 -22.06 2.16 -23.73
CA MET A 265 -22.06 1.94 -22.27
C MET A 265 -21.21 2.99 -21.54
N MET A 266 -20.07 3.38 -22.09
CA MET A 266 -19.24 4.45 -21.52
C MET A 266 -19.94 5.80 -21.50
N LEU A 267 -20.69 6.13 -22.56
CA LEU A 267 -21.44 7.39 -22.67
C LEU A 267 -22.64 7.44 -21.73
N LEU A 268 -23.24 6.29 -21.41
CA LEU A 268 -24.36 6.20 -20.48
C LEU A 268 -23.93 6.31 -19.01
N LEU A 269 -22.65 6.28 -18.71
CA LEU A 269 -22.15 6.35 -17.32
C LEU A 269 -22.00 7.80 -16.89
N ASP A 270 -22.94 8.31 -16.11
CA ASP A 270 -22.88 9.64 -15.51
C ASP A 270 -21.90 9.67 -14.33
N ARG A 271 -20.62 9.87 -14.64
CA ARG A 271 -19.54 9.93 -13.66
C ARG A 271 -19.68 11.15 -12.74
N ALA A 272 -20.19 12.26 -13.26
CA ALA A 272 -20.36 13.48 -12.47
C ALA A 272 -21.47 13.30 -11.45
N GLY A 273 -22.60 12.72 -11.85
CA GLY A 273 -23.69 12.40 -10.93
C GLY A 273 -23.26 11.40 -9.86
N ILE A 274 -22.53 10.35 -10.24
CA ILE A 274 -21.98 9.38 -9.26
C ILE A 274 -21.03 10.09 -8.29
N GLN A 275 -20.13 10.94 -8.77
CA GLN A 275 -19.23 11.69 -7.92
C GLN A 275 -20.00 12.59 -6.96
N GLU A 276 -20.98 13.32 -7.43
CA GLU A 276 -21.76 14.27 -6.61
C GLU A 276 -22.60 13.54 -5.56
N PHE A 277 -23.36 12.52 -5.95
CA PHE A 277 -24.35 11.89 -5.07
C PHE A 277 -23.80 10.78 -4.19
N VAL A 278 -22.72 10.10 -4.61
CA VAL A 278 -22.16 8.98 -3.85
C VAL A 278 -20.93 9.42 -3.04
N TYR A 279 -20.01 10.13 -3.68
CA TYR A 279 -18.70 10.47 -3.07
C TYR A 279 -18.61 11.90 -2.55
N GLY A 280 -19.49 12.79 -3.01
CA GLY A 280 -19.41 14.20 -2.67
C GLY A 280 -18.05 14.81 -2.97
N ARG A 281 -17.49 15.56 -2.03
CA ARG A 281 -16.18 16.22 -2.16
C ARG A 281 -14.97 15.25 -2.10
N SER A 282 -15.16 14.00 -1.71
CA SER A 282 -14.09 13.01 -1.66
C SER A 282 -13.83 12.30 -3.00
N GLY A 283 -14.77 12.38 -3.93
CA GLY A 283 -14.66 11.79 -5.25
C GLY A 283 -14.12 12.76 -6.30
N VAL A 284 -13.53 12.19 -7.35
CA VAL A 284 -13.12 12.91 -8.56
C VAL A 284 -13.57 12.12 -9.77
N ALA A 285 -14.51 12.69 -10.55
CA ALA A 285 -14.89 12.10 -11.81
C ALA A 285 -13.71 12.20 -12.80
N SER A 286 -13.28 11.07 -13.34
CA SER A 286 -12.14 11.02 -14.25
C SER A 286 -12.31 9.97 -15.34
N PRO A 287 -11.86 10.24 -16.57
CA PRO A 287 -11.77 9.25 -17.63
C PRO A 287 -10.49 8.40 -17.51
N ASN A 288 -9.55 8.79 -16.66
CA ASN A 288 -8.27 8.12 -16.49
C ASN A 288 -8.32 7.06 -15.39
N ILE A 289 -7.68 5.92 -15.64
CA ILE A 289 -7.48 4.89 -14.62
C ILE A 289 -6.35 5.26 -13.65
N LEU A 290 -5.34 6.00 -14.12
CA LEU A 290 -4.24 6.50 -13.32
C LEU A 290 -4.52 7.96 -12.95
N ASN A 291 -5.17 8.18 -11.81
CA ASN A 291 -5.62 9.51 -11.39
C ASN A 291 -4.64 10.20 -10.44
N ASN A 292 -3.83 9.43 -9.73
CA ASN A 292 -2.90 9.95 -8.74
C ASN A 292 -1.59 9.14 -8.77
N PRO A 293 -0.41 9.79 -8.75
CA PRO A 293 -0.21 11.24 -8.83
C PRO A 293 -0.60 11.84 -10.19
N PRO A 294 -1.04 13.12 -10.24
CA PRO A 294 -1.61 13.74 -11.45
C PRO A 294 -0.70 13.74 -12.68
N GLN A 295 0.62 13.64 -12.49
CA GLN A 295 1.58 13.57 -13.60
C GLN A 295 1.42 12.32 -14.47
N TYR A 296 0.76 11.29 -13.99
CA TYR A 296 0.49 10.05 -14.73
C TYR A 296 -0.84 10.09 -15.50
N ASN A 297 -1.63 11.16 -15.35
CA ASN A 297 -2.86 11.30 -16.11
C ASN A 297 -2.53 11.43 -17.59
N SER A 298 -3.20 10.63 -18.41
CA SER A 298 -3.12 10.76 -19.87
C SER A 298 -3.82 12.04 -20.32
N LYS A 299 -3.11 12.90 -21.04
CA LYS A 299 -3.66 14.10 -21.67
C LYS A 299 -4.44 13.81 -22.95
N GLY A 300 -4.31 12.58 -23.49
CA GLY A 300 -4.98 12.16 -24.70
C GLY A 300 -6.34 11.51 -24.48
N VAL A 301 -6.77 11.32 -23.24
CA VAL A 301 -8.10 10.81 -22.92
C VAL A 301 -9.05 12.00 -22.81
N PRO A 302 -10.15 12.07 -23.61
CA PRO A 302 -11.11 13.15 -23.52
C PRO A 302 -11.71 13.21 -22.11
N SER A 303 -11.69 14.40 -21.51
CA SER A 303 -12.31 14.66 -20.20
C SER A 303 -13.83 14.86 -20.28
N GLU A 304 -14.33 15.17 -21.47
CA GLU A 304 -15.72 15.49 -21.72
C GLU A 304 -16.47 14.24 -22.19
N PHE A 305 -17.04 13.50 -21.23
CA PHE A 305 -18.16 12.65 -21.53
C PHE A 305 -19.43 13.43 -21.21
N ASN A 306 -19.97 14.07 -22.22
CA ASN A 306 -21.27 14.67 -22.13
C ASN A 306 -22.33 13.60 -22.42
N VAL A 307 -23.08 13.18 -21.43
CA VAL A 307 -24.23 12.26 -21.58
C VAL A 307 -25.39 12.94 -22.32
N GLN A 308 -25.29 14.21 -22.59
CA GLN A 308 -26.18 14.94 -23.51
C GLN A 308 -25.75 14.81 -24.98
N ALA A 309 -25.24 13.66 -25.35
CA ALA A 309 -25.26 13.29 -26.76
C ALA A 309 -26.74 13.11 -27.15
N GLU A 310 -27.29 14.11 -27.79
CA GLU A 310 -28.60 14.09 -28.35
C GLU A 310 -28.80 12.77 -29.11
N VAL A 311 -29.87 12.04 -28.74
CA VAL A 311 -30.37 10.89 -29.46
C VAL A 311 -31.06 11.41 -30.73
#